data_b9cd520ba6b767792c3bf8c5b523deb5
#
_entry.id   b9cd520ba6b767792c3bf8c5b523deb5
#
_cell.length_a   1.000
_cell.length_b   1.000
_cell.length_c   1.000
_cell.angle_alpha   90.00
_cell.angle_beta   90.00
_cell.angle_gamma   90.00
#
_symmetry.space_group_name_H-M   'P 1'
#
loop_
_entity.id
_entity.type
_entity.pdbx_description
1 polymer ?
#
loop_
_entity_poly.entity_id
_entity_poly.type
_entity_poly.pdbx_seq_one_letter_code
_entity_poly.pdbx_strand_id
1 'polypeptide(L)'
;MKLAPSLHRIGSDLVAVYLIEDAGGVTIVDAGLPGLWDELEPELAVMGRSLDDVRGVILTHGDTDHIGFAERLRRERGVPVFVHELDATRARGEVKKEISWGKIKLGPVARFFWYSARKGGLRIAPVSGVTSFADGQVLELPGSPVVIHIPGHTPGSVAFHVPSVDAVFVGDAMTTGHVLTGVVGPQPAPFTLDTEQALNSLDRVEALQAKWVLPGHGAPWADGVSEAVRLIREAA
;
A
#
# COMPACT_ATOMS: atom_id res chain seq x y z
N MET A 1 -1.68 13.48 -7.17
CA MET A 1 -1.04 13.31 -8.52
C MET A 1 -1.82 12.30 -9.35
N LYS A 2 -2.31 12.67 -10.51
CA LYS A 2 -3.04 11.77 -11.42
C LYS A 2 -2.07 10.85 -12.18
N LEU A 3 -2.28 9.53 -12.13
CA LEU A 3 -1.50 8.51 -12.85
C LEU A 3 -2.23 8.05 -14.12
N ALA A 4 -3.56 7.87 -14.03
CA ALA A 4 -4.44 7.49 -15.15
C ALA A 4 -5.81 8.16 -14.94
N PRO A 5 -6.77 8.07 -15.87
CA PRO A 5 -8.07 8.75 -15.75
C PRO A 5 -8.77 8.54 -14.41
N SER A 6 -8.78 7.30 -13.89
CA SER A 6 -9.45 6.92 -12.64
C SER A 6 -8.49 6.46 -11.55
N LEU A 7 -7.20 6.84 -11.66
CA LEU A 7 -6.15 6.42 -10.74
C LEU A 7 -5.31 7.60 -10.31
N HIS A 8 -5.31 7.87 -9.01
CA HIS A 8 -4.58 8.96 -8.39
C HIS A 8 -3.65 8.46 -7.27
N ARG A 9 -2.66 9.28 -6.92
CA ARG A 9 -1.70 9.02 -5.84
C ARG A 9 -1.54 10.27 -4.98
N ILE A 10 -1.48 10.09 -3.67
CA ILE A 10 -1.02 11.09 -2.69
C ILE A 10 0.21 10.58 -1.97
N GLY A 11 0.88 11.45 -1.22
CA GLY A 11 2.14 11.15 -0.56
C GLY A 11 3.35 11.35 -1.45
N SER A 12 4.36 10.53 -1.28
CA SER A 12 5.65 10.65 -1.95
C SER A 12 6.27 9.28 -2.20
N ASP A 13 7.48 9.25 -2.79
CA ASP A 13 8.24 8.00 -2.93
C ASP A 13 8.73 7.41 -1.60
N LEU A 14 8.53 8.10 -0.48
CA LEU A 14 8.79 7.53 0.84
C LEU A 14 7.60 6.76 1.41
N VAL A 15 6.38 7.25 1.19
CA VAL A 15 5.12 6.56 1.53
C VAL A 15 4.06 7.02 0.55
N ALA A 16 3.41 6.07 -0.11
CA ALA A 16 2.38 6.29 -1.11
C ALA A 16 1.00 5.77 -0.65
N VAL A 17 -0.03 6.44 -1.10
CA VAL A 17 -1.44 6.05 -0.99
C VAL A 17 -2.07 6.23 -2.36
N TYR A 18 -2.95 5.31 -2.74
CA TYR A 18 -3.59 5.39 -4.05
C TYR A 18 -5.11 5.50 -3.93
N LEU A 19 -5.70 6.20 -4.88
CA LEU A 19 -7.14 6.40 -4.96
C LEU A 19 -7.62 5.88 -6.32
N ILE A 20 -8.63 5.02 -6.28
CA ILE A 20 -9.28 4.43 -7.46
C ILE A 20 -10.71 4.96 -7.49
N GLU A 21 -11.15 5.51 -8.61
CA GLU A 21 -12.52 5.98 -8.76
C GLU A 21 -13.29 5.25 -9.87
N ASP A 22 -14.58 5.12 -9.64
CA ASP A 22 -15.58 4.77 -10.66
C ASP A 22 -16.90 5.50 -10.39
N ALA A 23 -17.98 5.10 -11.08
CA ALA A 23 -19.30 5.69 -10.86
C ALA A 23 -19.82 5.50 -9.42
N GLY A 24 -19.37 4.48 -8.70
CA GLY A 24 -19.77 4.16 -7.32
C GLY A 24 -19.07 5.00 -6.24
N GLY A 25 -17.98 5.66 -6.56
CA GLY A 25 -17.21 6.46 -5.61
C GLY A 25 -15.70 6.23 -5.68
N VAL A 26 -15.04 6.23 -4.52
CA VAL A 26 -13.57 6.11 -4.39
C VAL A 26 -13.20 4.99 -3.42
N THR A 27 -12.27 4.15 -3.85
CA THR A 27 -11.55 3.20 -3.01
C THR A 27 -10.16 3.74 -2.72
N ILE A 28 -9.72 3.70 -1.47
CA ILE A 28 -8.37 4.10 -1.06
C ILE A 28 -7.56 2.83 -0.79
N VAL A 29 -6.39 2.72 -1.44
CA VAL A 29 -5.43 1.65 -1.20
C VAL A 29 -4.34 2.16 -0.29
N ASP A 30 -4.25 1.58 0.90
CA ASP A 30 -3.48 2.01 2.06
C ASP A 30 -3.88 3.41 2.58
N ALA A 31 -3.39 3.78 3.74
CA ALA A 31 -3.68 5.06 4.38
C ALA A 31 -2.41 5.80 4.84
N GLY A 32 -1.25 5.32 4.41
CA GLY A 32 0.04 5.95 4.60
C GLY A 32 0.34 6.39 6.04
N LEU A 33 0.78 7.62 6.19
CA LEU A 33 1.05 8.27 7.47
C LEU A 33 -0.09 9.24 7.85
N PRO A 34 -0.32 9.54 9.14
CA PRO A 34 -1.42 10.42 9.58
C PRO A 34 -1.47 11.77 8.85
N GLY A 35 -0.32 12.41 8.60
CA GLY A 35 -0.25 13.71 7.93
C GLY A 35 -0.49 13.68 6.42
N LEU A 36 -0.70 12.51 5.82
CA LEU A 36 -1.18 12.42 4.43
C LEU A 36 -2.68 12.73 4.34
N TRP A 37 -3.39 12.78 5.46
CA TRP A 37 -4.74 13.30 5.54
C TRP A 37 -4.88 14.68 4.88
N ASP A 38 -3.92 15.56 5.08
CA ASP A 38 -3.95 16.93 4.54
C ASP A 38 -3.86 16.97 3.01
N GLU A 39 -3.46 15.87 2.38
CA GLU A 39 -3.37 15.72 0.94
C GLU A 39 -4.63 15.04 0.34
N LEU A 40 -5.43 14.35 1.18
CA LEU A 40 -6.56 13.53 0.74
C LEU A 40 -7.70 14.39 0.17
N GLU A 41 -8.21 15.35 0.92
CA GLU A 41 -9.33 16.20 0.46
C GLU A 41 -8.96 17.02 -0.79
N PRO A 42 -7.77 17.65 -0.88
CA PRO A 42 -7.34 18.32 -2.11
C PRO A 42 -7.30 17.40 -3.33
N GLU A 43 -6.80 16.15 -3.19
CA GLU A 43 -6.74 15.22 -4.31
C GLU A 43 -8.15 14.72 -4.70
N LEU A 44 -9.02 14.45 -3.72
CA LEU A 44 -10.44 14.13 -3.98
C LEU A 44 -11.12 15.27 -4.76
N ALA A 45 -10.87 16.52 -4.40
CA ALA A 45 -11.42 17.67 -5.11
C ALA A 45 -10.93 17.75 -6.57
N VAL A 46 -9.66 17.41 -6.83
CA VAL A 46 -9.11 17.27 -8.20
C VAL A 46 -9.85 16.19 -9.00
N MET A 47 -10.30 15.11 -8.33
CA MET A 47 -11.11 14.04 -8.93
C MET A 47 -12.59 14.44 -9.11
N GLY A 48 -13.02 15.60 -8.59
CA GLY A 48 -14.42 16.00 -8.53
C GLY A 48 -15.21 15.24 -7.48
N ARG A 49 -14.54 14.76 -6.43
CA ARG A 49 -15.04 13.95 -5.32
C ARG A 49 -14.84 14.65 -3.98
N SER A 50 -15.41 14.06 -2.95
CA SER A 50 -15.29 14.49 -1.55
C SER A 50 -15.05 13.29 -0.63
N LEU A 51 -14.86 13.53 0.66
CA LEU A 51 -14.76 12.43 1.65
C LEU A 51 -16.05 11.58 1.71
N ASP A 52 -17.19 12.15 1.35
CA ASP A 52 -18.48 11.43 1.36
C ASP A 52 -18.60 10.44 0.17
N ASP A 53 -17.71 10.52 -0.81
CA ASP A 53 -17.61 9.58 -1.93
C ASP A 53 -16.70 8.39 -1.63
N VAL A 54 -15.95 8.40 -0.52
CA VAL A 54 -15.06 7.29 -0.15
C VAL A 54 -15.88 6.11 0.34
N ARG A 55 -15.74 4.96 -0.32
CA ARG A 55 -16.50 3.73 -0.03
C ARG A 55 -15.74 2.74 0.84
N GLY A 56 -14.43 2.78 0.85
CA GLY A 56 -13.60 1.88 1.65
C GLY A 56 -12.12 2.24 1.59
N VAL A 57 -11.41 1.84 2.64
CA VAL A 57 -9.95 1.76 2.67
C VAL A 57 -9.58 0.29 2.63
N ILE A 58 -8.78 -0.14 1.68
CA ILE A 58 -8.24 -1.49 1.59
C ILE A 58 -6.75 -1.46 1.89
N LEU A 59 -6.31 -2.26 2.85
CA LEU A 59 -4.92 -2.28 3.30
C LEU A 59 -4.18 -3.44 2.63
N THR A 60 -3.04 -3.14 2.02
CA THR A 60 -2.14 -4.17 1.48
C THR A 60 -1.56 -5.03 2.59
N HIS A 61 -1.33 -4.43 3.76
CA HIS A 61 -0.91 -5.10 4.99
C HIS A 61 -1.13 -4.18 6.21
N GLY A 62 -0.84 -4.67 7.42
CA GLY A 62 -1.17 -3.98 8.67
C GLY A 62 -0.06 -3.11 9.26
N ASP A 63 0.98 -2.73 8.53
CA ASP A 63 2.08 -1.93 9.07
C ASP A 63 1.71 -0.46 9.25
N THR A 64 2.39 0.18 10.19
CA THR A 64 2.01 1.51 10.71
C THR A 64 2.00 2.60 9.64
N ASP A 65 2.91 2.56 8.70
CA ASP A 65 3.00 3.53 7.60
C ASP A 65 2.06 3.22 6.42
N HIS A 66 1.17 2.23 6.59
CA HIS A 66 0.07 1.91 5.66
C HIS A 66 -1.31 2.15 6.26
N ILE A 67 -1.42 2.30 7.60
CA ILE A 67 -2.70 2.50 8.29
C ILE A 67 -2.95 3.94 8.77
N GLY A 68 -2.04 4.86 8.53
CA GLY A 68 -1.89 6.16 9.18
C GLY A 68 -3.17 6.96 9.42
N PHE A 69 -3.96 7.26 8.40
CA PHE A 69 -5.22 8.00 8.56
C PHE A 69 -6.48 7.11 8.47
N ALA A 70 -6.35 5.78 8.35
CA ALA A 70 -7.49 4.86 8.20
C ALA A 70 -8.47 4.95 9.37
N GLU A 71 -7.98 4.95 10.62
CA GLU A 71 -8.83 5.06 11.81
C GLU A 71 -9.59 6.38 11.85
N ARG A 72 -9.00 7.47 11.35
CA ARG A 72 -9.66 8.77 11.27
C ARG A 72 -10.84 8.73 10.29
N LEU A 73 -10.65 8.20 9.07
CA LEU A 73 -11.74 8.00 8.09
C LEU A 73 -12.85 7.14 8.67
N ARG A 74 -12.48 6.03 9.31
CA ARG A 74 -13.45 5.13 9.94
C ARG A 74 -14.30 5.84 11.01
N ARG A 75 -13.67 6.61 11.90
CA ARG A 75 -14.36 7.27 13.01
C ARG A 75 -15.16 8.50 12.59
N GLU A 76 -14.60 9.33 11.72
CA GLU A 76 -15.20 10.62 11.35
C GLU A 76 -16.23 10.48 10.22
N ARG A 77 -16.11 9.46 9.36
CA ARG A 77 -16.94 9.28 8.15
C ARG A 77 -17.62 7.92 8.05
N GLY A 78 -17.38 7.01 8.98
CA GLY A 78 -17.95 5.67 8.94
C GLY A 78 -17.40 4.79 7.80
N VAL A 79 -16.29 5.18 7.17
CA VAL A 79 -15.70 4.45 6.05
C VAL A 79 -15.13 3.11 6.55
N PRO A 80 -15.54 1.96 5.99
CA PRO A 80 -15.00 0.67 6.38
C PRO A 80 -13.53 0.52 5.99
N VAL A 81 -12.77 -0.14 6.84
CA VAL A 81 -11.36 -0.48 6.60
C VAL A 81 -11.24 -2.00 6.46
N PHE A 82 -10.66 -2.43 5.37
CA PHE A 82 -10.50 -3.84 5.03
C PHE A 82 -9.03 -4.24 5.07
N VAL A 83 -8.75 -5.44 5.59
CA VAL A 83 -7.41 -6.01 5.66
C VAL A 83 -7.49 -7.54 5.56
N HIS A 84 -6.42 -8.19 5.10
CA HIS A 84 -6.36 -9.66 5.13
C HIS A 84 -6.47 -10.19 6.58
N GLU A 85 -7.18 -11.30 6.77
CA GLU A 85 -7.44 -11.86 8.11
C GLU A 85 -6.17 -12.06 8.94
N LEU A 86 -5.06 -12.48 8.31
CA LEU A 86 -3.77 -12.72 8.97
C LEU A 86 -3.07 -11.43 9.44
N ASP A 87 -3.45 -10.27 8.91
CA ASP A 87 -2.92 -8.95 9.31
C ASP A 87 -3.89 -8.13 10.16
N ALA A 88 -5.09 -8.64 10.45
CA ALA A 88 -6.08 -7.94 11.24
C ALA A 88 -5.58 -7.54 12.62
N THR A 89 -4.87 -8.43 13.32
CA THR A 89 -4.26 -8.15 14.63
C THR A 89 -3.12 -7.12 14.54
N ARG A 90 -2.36 -7.14 13.43
CA ARG A 90 -1.30 -6.16 13.15
C ARG A 90 -1.90 -4.76 12.93
N ALA A 91 -2.93 -4.64 12.11
CA ALA A 91 -3.63 -3.37 11.87
C ALA A 91 -4.27 -2.79 13.14
N ARG A 92 -4.74 -3.66 14.07
CA ARG A 92 -5.25 -3.27 15.38
C ARG A 92 -4.17 -3.00 16.43
N GLY A 93 -2.87 -3.12 16.06
CA GLY A 93 -1.77 -2.87 16.99
C GLY A 93 -1.65 -3.90 18.13
N GLU A 94 -2.21 -5.09 17.96
CA GLU A 94 -2.23 -6.17 18.96
C GLU A 94 -0.97 -7.05 18.92
N VAL A 95 -0.15 -6.91 17.88
CA VAL A 95 1.11 -7.66 17.73
C VAL A 95 2.31 -6.72 17.82
N LYS A 96 3.41 -7.20 18.42
CA LYS A 96 4.69 -6.49 18.37
C LYS A 96 5.27 -6.64 16.97
N LYS A 97 5.68 -5.52 16.37
CA LYS A 97 6.38 -5.53 15.08
C LYS A 97 7.77 -6.14 15.29
N GLU A 98 8.04 -7.25 14.61
CA GLU A 98 9.41 -7.72 14.42
C GLU A 98 10.06 -6.87 13.34
N ILE A 99 11.28 -6.38 13.58
CA ILE A 99 11.98 -5.48 12.65
C ILE A 99 13.25 -6.18 12.18
N SER A 100 13.29 -6.48 10.89
CA SER A 100 14.51 -6.91 10.20
C SER A 100 15.09 -5.72 9.43
N TRP A 101 16.23 -5.20 9.88
CA TRP A 101 16.79 -3.98 9.31
C TRP A 101 17.48 -4.18 7.97
N GLY A 102 18.07 -5.34 7.72
CA GLY A 102 18.87 -5.59 6.53
C GLY A 102 20.03 -4.60 6.35
N LYS A 103 20.36 -4.29 5.09
CA LYS A 103 21.38 -3.27 4.74
C LYS A 103 20.80 -1.86 4.92
N ILE A 104 21.57 -0.95 5.51
CA ILE A 104 21.17 0.45 5.73
C ILE A 104 22.24 1.43 5.24
N LYS A 105 21.78 2.63 4.83
CA LYS A 105 22.63 3.82 4.62
C LYS A 105 22.06 4.98 5.43
N LEU A 106 22.92 5.69 6.16
CA LEU A 106 22.50 6.72 7.14
C LEU A 106 21.63 7.83 6.52
N GLY A 107 21.98 8.32 5.31
CA GLY A 107 21.22 9.38 4.65
C GLY A 107 19.77 8.99 4.33
N PRO A 108 19.52 7.91 3.59
CA PRO A 108 18.16 7.41 3.33
C PRO A 108 17.37 7.13 4.60
N VAL A 109 17.97 6.45 5.60
CA VAL A 109 17.34 6.19 6.90
C VAL A 109 16.92 7.48 7.59
N ALA A 110 17.84 8.46 7.71
CA ALA A 110 17.53 9.75 8.32
C ALA A 110 16.41 10.49 7.57
N ARG A 111 16.43 10.46 6.23
CA ARG A 111 15.37 11.04 5.38
C ARG A 111 14.01 10.40 5.64
N PHE A 112 13.95 9.06 5.68
CA PHE A 112 12.71 8.33 5.92
C PHE A 112 12.12 8.62 7.30
N PHE A 113 12.93 8.51 8.35
CA PHE A 113 12.45 8.77 9.72
C PHE A 113 12.09 10.24 9.95
N TRP A 114 12.83 11.18 9.36
CA TRP A 114 12.47 12.61 9.42
C TRP A 114 11.15 12.89 8.71
N TYR A 115 10.94 12.32 7.51
CA TYR A 115 9.68 12.43 6.79
C TYR A 115 8.54 11.83 7.59
N SER A 116 8.73 10.60 8.08
CA SER A 116 7.73 9.90 8.90
C SER A 116 7.34 10.72 10.14
N ALA A 117 8.32 11.24 10.88
CA ALA A 117 8.08 12.08 12.06
C ALA A 117 7.28 13.35 11.71
N ARG A 118 7.63 14.03 10.62
CA ARG A 118 6.90 15.23 10.14
C ARG A 118 5.47 14.94 9.72
N LYS A 119 5.23 13.73 9.19
CA LYS A 119 3.90 13.27 8.78
C LYS A 119 3.16 12.51 9.90
N GLY A 120 3.57 12.70 11.17
CA GLY A 120 2.87 12.15 12.33
C GLY A 120 3.15 10.67 12.63
N GLY A 121 4.18 10.09 12.03
CA GLY A 121 4.53 8.68 12.18
C GLY A 121 4.87 8.22 13.60
N LEU A 122 5.08 9.15 14.53
CA LEU A 122 5.27 8.86 15.97
C LEU A 122 3.94 8.68 16.73
N ARG A 123 2.79 8.95 16.11
CA ARG A 123 1.46 8.95 16.74
C ARG A 123 0.41 8.30 15.85
N ILE A 124 0.73 7.14 15.29
CA ILE A 124 -0.19 6.40 14.43
C ILE A 124 -1.21 5.68 15.31
N ALA A 125 -2.49 5.94 15.05
CA ALA A 125 -3.58 5.26 15.73
C ALA A 125 -3.81 3.89 15.07
N PRO A 126 -3.86 2.80 15.84
CA PRO A 126 -4.29 1.50 15.33
C PRO A 126 -5.73 1.58 14.80
N VAL A 127 -6.07 0.74 13.84
CA VAL A 127 -7.44 0.66 13.31
C VAL A 127 -8.28 -0.21 14.22
N SER A 128 -9.14 0.40 15.04
CA SER A 128 -9.90 -0.30 16.07
C SER A 128 -10.97 -1.26 15.54
N GLY A 129 -11.39 -1.10 14.29
CA GLY A 129 -12.38 -1.97 13.62
C GLY A 129 -12.01 -2.21 12.18
N VAL A 130 -11.72 -3.46 11.82
CA VAL A 130 -11.42 -3.88 10.46
C VAL A 130 -12.38 -4.97 10.00
N THR A 131 -12.67 -4.98 8.71
CA THR A 131 -13.38 -6.07 8.03
C THR A 131 -12.32 -6.94 7.33
N SER A 132 -12.36 -8.23 7.57
CA SER A 132 -11.38 -9.13 6.94
C SER A 132 -11.85 -9.58 5.57
N PHE A 133 -10.91 -9.75 4.67
CA PHE A 133 -11.07 -10.42 3.39
C PHE A 133 -10.08 -11.60 3.27
N ALA A 134 -10.35 -12.47 2.32
CA ALA A 134 -9.53 -13.63 2.00
C ALA A 134 -8.98 -13.56 0.57
N ASP A 135 -8.03 -14.43 0.28
CA ASP A 135 -7.45 -14.61 -1.06
C ASP A 135 -8.50 -14.92 -2.12
N GLY A 136 -8.34 -14.36 -3.32
CA GLY A 136 -9.22 -14.54 -4.46
C GLY A 136 -10.55 -13.78 -4.38
N GLN A 137 -10.84 -13.09 -3.28
CA GLN A 137 -12.06 -12.32 -3.14
C GLN A 137 -12.05 -11.08 -4.06
N VAL A 138 -13.18 -10.83 -4.72
CA VAL A 138 -13.44 -9.55 -5.39
C VAL A 138 -14.17 -8.66 -4.40
N LEU A 139 -13.61 -7.50 -4.10
CA LEU A 139 -14.23 -6.57 -3.16
C LEU A 139 -15.31 -5.74 -3.87
N GLU A 140 -16.49 -5.64 -3.25
CA GLU A 140 -17.60 -4.80 -3.75
C GLU A 140 -17.34 -3.32 -3.45
N LEU A 141 -16.28 -2.79 -4.03
CA LEU A 141 -15.81 -1.41 -3.89
C LEU A 141 -15.51 -0.83 -5.27
N PRO A 142 -15.47 0.51 -5.41
CA PRO A 142 -15.03 1.16 -6.64
C PRO A 142 -13.75 0.55 -7.21
N GLY A 143 -13.77 0.21 -8.50
CA GLY A 143 -12.69 -0.50 -9.19
C GLY A 143 -12.72 -2.02 -9.08
N SER A 144 -13.58 -2.60 -8.21
CA SER A 144 -13.72 -4.05 -7.99
C SER A 144 -12.36 -4.75 -7.76
N PRO A 145 -11.58 -4.35 -6.74
CA PRO A 145 -10.25 -4.92 -6.51
C PRO A 145 -10.31 -6.43 -6.25
N VAL A 146 -9.47 -7.19 -6.94
CA VAL A 146 -9.26 -8.62 -6.72
C VAL A 146 -8.12 -8.82 -5.74
N VAL A 147 -8.38 -9.51 -4.64
CA VAL A 147 -7.38 -9.80 -3.60
C VAL A 147 -6.49 -10.95 -4.03
N ILE A 148 -5.19 -10.76 -3.96
CA ILE A 148 -4.18 -11.79 -4.23
C ILE A 148 -3.25 -11.87 -3.02
N HIS A 149 -3.31 -12.95 -2.26
CA HIS A 149 -2.45 -13.16 -1.10
C HIS A 149 -1.01 -13.39 -1.52
N ILE A 150 -0.09 -12.52 -1.11
CA ILE A 150 1.35 -12.54 -1.44
C ILE A 150 2.17 -12.38 -0.15
N PRO A 151 2.13 -13.39 0.75
CA PRO A 151 2.79 -13.32 2.05
C PRO A 151 4.31 -13.24 1.93
N GLY A 152 4.96 -12.79 3.01
CA GLY A 152 6.41 -12.72 3.17
C GLY A 152 6.86 -11.41 3.79
N HIS A 153 6.40 -10.25 3.29
CA HIS A 153 6.64 -8.99 4.00
C HIS A 153 5.92 -9.01 5.36
N THR A 154 4.63 -9.33 5.34
CA THR A 154 3.86 -9.78 6.51
C THR A 154 3.11 -11.08 6.17
N PRO A 155 2.58 -11.81 7.18
CA PRO A 155 1.75 -12.99 6.92
C PRO A 155 0.50 -12.69 6.11
N GLY A 156 -0.08 -11.50 6.25
CA GLY A 156 -1.30 -11.07 5.58
C GLY A 156 -1.08 -10.12 4.41
N SER A 157 0.15 -9.96 3.92
CA SER A 157 0.42 -9.13 2.74
C SER A 157 -0.36 -9.58 1.52
N VAL A 158 -0.99 -8.63 0.83
CA VAL A 158 -1.77 -8.87 -0.39
C VAL A 158 -1.39 -7.88 -1.49
N ALA A 159 -1.57 -8.30 -2.74
CA ALA A 159 -1.74 -7.40 -3.86
C ALA A 159 -3.23 -7.21 -4.18
N PHE A 160 -3.57 -6.06 -4.73
CA PHE A 160 -4.88 -5.80 -5.32
C PHE A 160 -4.72 -5.63 -6.84
N HIS A 161 -5.32 -6.53 -7.60
CA HIS A 161 -5.40 -6.37 -9.05
C HIS A 161 -6.68 -5.63 -9.41
N VAL A 162 -6.54 -4.53 -10.14
CA VAL A 162 -7.65 -3.67 -10.55
C VAL A 162 -7.59 -3.44 -12.06
N PRO A 163 -8.18 -4.34 -12.87
CA PRO A 163 -8.10 -4.27 -14.33
C PRO A 163 -8.65 -2.97 -14.92
N SER A 164 -9.67 -2.36 -14.29
CA SER A 164 -10.29 -1.14 -14.75
C SER A 164 -9.35 0.08 -14.82
N VAL A 165 -8.26 0.06 -14.05
CA VAL A 165 -7.21 1.11 -14.04
C VAL A 165 -5.85 0.57 -14.49
N ASP A 166 -5.82 -0.66 -15.04
CA ASP A 166 -4.62 -1.32 -15.57
C ASP A 166 -3.47 -1.37 -14.52
N ALA A 167 -3.81 -1.75 -13.27
CA ALA A 167 -2.89 -1.65 -12.14
C ALA A 167 -2.92 -2.87 -11.20
N VAL A 168 -1.74 -3.15 -10.62
CA VAL A 168 -1.57 -4.03 -9.45
C VAL A 168 -0.94 -3.21 -8.32
N PHE A 169 -1.62 -3.12 -7.18
CA PHE A 169 -1.13 -2.48 -5.96
C PHE A 169 -0.47 -3.56 -5.12
N VAL A 170 0.81 -3.46 -4.87
CA VAL A 170 1.62 -4.54 -4.29
C VAL A 170 2.07 -4.26 -2.86
N GLY A 171 1.77 -3.06 -2.34
CA GLY A 171 2.25 -2.65 -1.01
C GLY A 171 3.76 -2.85 -0.88
N ASP A 172 4.16 -3.60 0.14
CA ASP A 172 5.55 -3.89 0.44
C ASP A 172 5.97 -5.33 0.08
N ALA A 173 5.20 -6.02 -0.77
CA ALA A 173 5.71 -7.25 -1.39
C ALA A 173 6.92 -6.95 -2.29
N MET A 174 6.98 -5.74 -2.84
CA MET A 174 8.13 -5.17 -3.53
C MET A 174 8.17 -3.65 -3.35
N THR A 175 9.34 -3.05 -3.54
CA THR A 175 9.51 -1.59 -3.58
C THR A 175 10.25 -1.17 -4.83
N THR A 176 9.99 0.05 -5.31
CA THR A 176 10.77 0.72 -6.36
C THR A 176 11.68 1.82 -5.82
N GLY A 177 11.64 2.06 -4.51
CA GLY A 177 12.51 3.00 -3.80
C GLY A 177 12.77 2.52 -2.38
N HIS A 178 13.93 1.92 -2.14
CA HIS A 178 14.27 1.30 -0.87
C HIS A 178 14.60 2.36 0.19
N VAL A 179 13.69 2.58 1.13
CA VAL A 179 13.77 3.68 2.12
C VAL A 179 14.99 3.61 3.04
N LEU A 180 15.61 2.44 3.23
CA LEU A 180 16.80 2.29 4.07
C LEU A 180 18.12 2.41 3.32
N THR A 181 18.15 2.08 2.01
CA THR A 181 19.40 2.09 1.22
C THR A 181 19.44 3.21 0.19
N GLY A 182 18.27 3.77 -0.20
CA GLY A 182 18.12 4.75 -1.27
C GLY A 182 18.30 4.17 -2.68
N VAL A 183 18.34 2.85 -2.83
CA VAL A 183 18.38 2.20 -4.14
C VAL A 183 17.03 2.40 -4.83
N VAL A 184 17.05 2.69 -6.13
CA VAL A 184 15.88 2.93 -6.97
C VAL A 184 15.74 1.77 -7.96
N GLY A 185 14.51 1.43 -8.28
CA GLY A 185 14.11 0.31 -9.14
C GLY A 185 13.47 -0.84 -8.36
N PRO A 186 12.79 -1.77 -9.07
CA PRO A 186 12.14 -2.92 -8.44
C PRO A 186 13.12 -3.78 -7.65
N GLN A 187 12.82 -4.03 -6.38
CA GLN A 187 13.65 -4.78 -5.45
C GLN A 187 12.82 -5.25 -4.25
N PRO A 188 13.32 -6.21 -3.43
CA PRO A 188 12.67 -6.60 -2.19
C PRO A 188 12.47 -5.39 -1.25
N ALA A 189 11.33 -5.32 -0.58
CA ALA A 189 11.06 -4.24 0.36
C ALA A 189 11.85 -4.41 1.67
N PRO A 190 12.21 -3.28 2.34
CA PRO A 190 12.81 -3.34 3.68
C PRO A 190 11.83 -3.91 4.70
N PHE A 191 12.36 -4.37 5.83
CA PHE A 191 11.57 -4.92 6.97
C PHE A 191 10.77 -6.19 6.65
N THR A 192 11.02 -6.83 5.51
CA THR A 192 10.38 -8.10 5.14
C THR A 192 10.71 -9.20 6.14
N LEU A 193 9.69 -9.88 6.67
CA LEU A 193 9.83 -10.91 7.70
C LEU A 193 10.42 -12.20 7.12
N ASP A 194 9.95 -12.61 5.94
CA ASP A 194 10.41 -13.79 5.23
C ASP A 194 10.67 -13.43 3.75
N THR A 195 11.93 -13.17 3.44
CA THR A 195 12.33 -12.74 2.08
C THR A 195 12.14 -13.86 1.05
N GLU A 196 12.39 -15.12 1.44
CA GLU A 196 12.21 -16.26 0.54
C GLU A 196 10.72 -16.44 0.18
N GLN A 197 9.84 -16.40 1.19
CA GLN A 197 8.41 -16.46 0.98
C GLN A 197 7.91 -15.28 0.14
N ALA A 198 8.40 -14.05 0.40
CA ALA A 198 8.03 -12.87 -0.38
C ALA A 198 8.38 -13.03 -1.86
N LEU A 199 9.60 -13.51 -2.17
CA LEU A 199 10.03 -13.76 -3.55
C LEU A 199 9.21 -14.85 -4.23
N ASN A 200 8.93 -15.95 -3.54
CA ASN A 200 8.11 -17.05 -4.08
C ASN A 200 6.65 -16.59 -4.31
N SER A 201 6.13 -15.72 -3.47
CA SER A 201 4.77 -15.17 -3.60
C SER A 201 4.58 -14.33 -4.86
N LEU A 202 5.66 -13.79 -5.44
CA LEU A 202 5.57 -12.99 -6.68
C LEU A 202 5.11 -13.81 -7.89
N ASP A 203 5.26 -15.15 -7.88
CA ASP A 203 4.71 -16.04 -8.92
C ASP A 203 3.21 -15.82 -9.11
N ARG A 204 2.50 -15.41 -8.05
CA ARG A 204 1.06 -15.20 -8.06
C ARG A 204 0.63 -13.95 -8.83
N VAL A 205 1.52 -13.00 -8.99
CA VAL A 205 1.26 -11.73 -9.69
C VAL A 205 1.97 -11.62 -11.02
N GLU A 206 3.02 -12.40 -11.26
CA GLU A 206 3.90 -12.31 -12.44
C GLU A 206 3.15 -12.41 -13.78
N ALA A 207 2.12 -13.27 -13.83
CA ALA A 207 1.33 -13.49 -15.05
C ALA A 207 0.20 -12.44 -15.27
N LEU A 208 0.00 -11.54 -14.31
CA LEU A 208 -1.05 -10.53 -14.42
C LEU A 208 -0.72 -9.53 -15.53
N GLN A 209 -1.74 -9.23 -16.32
CA GLN A 209 -1.66 -8.18 -17.33
C GLN A 209 -2.03 -6.87 -16.67
N ALA A 210 -1.03 -6.06 -16.33
CA ALA A 210 -1.21 -4.70 -15.82
C ALA A 210 0.02 -3.86 -16.17
N LYS A 211 -0.26 -2.64 -16.61
CA LYS A 211 0.78 -1.64 -16.91
C LYS A 211 1.45 -1.15 -15.63
N TRP A 212 0.61 -0.79 -14.64
CA TRP A 212 1.09 -0.19 -13.41
C TRP A 212 1.35 -1.21 -12.32
N VAL A 213 2.53 -1.17 -11.74
CA VAL A 213 2.85 -1.80 -10.45
C VAL A 213 3.05 -0.69 -9.44
N LEU A 214 2.24 -0.70 -8.38
CA LEU A 214 2.08 0.40 -7.45
C LEU A 214 2.49 -0.05 -6.03
N PRO A 215 3.75 0.23 -5.62
CA PRO A 215 4.26 -0.13 -4.31
C PRO A 215 3.91 0.91 -3.24
N GLY A 216 4.06 0.53 -1.96
CA GLY A 216 3.98 1.44 -0.82
C GLY A 216 5.13 2.45 -0.77
N HIS A 217 6.31 2.06 -1.29
CA HIS A 217 7.52 2.87 -1.30
C HIS A 217 8.16 2.91 -2.69
N GLY A 218 8.57 4.11 -3.12
CA GLY A 218 9.16 4.38 -4.44
C GLY A 218 8.17 4.94 -5.44
N ALA A 219 8.65 5.18 -6.65
CA ALA A 219 7.85 5.69 -7.75
C ALA A 219 6.93 4.59 -8.32
N PRO A 220 5.75 4.93 -8.87
CA PRO A 220 4.97 4.03 -9.68
C PRO A 220 5.81 3.42 -10.81
N TRP A 221 5.70 2.11 -11.01
CA TRP A 221 6.38 1.38 -12.07
C TRP A 221 5.42 1.16 -13.25
N ALA A 222 5.84 1.47 -14.48
CA ALA A 222 4.96 1.48 -15.65
C ALA A 222 5.34 0.48 -16.75
N ASP A 223 6.37 -0.34 -16.52
CA ASP A 223 6.87 -1.30 -17.52
C ASP A 223 6.30 -2.72 -17.31
N GLY A 224 5.17 -2.80 -16.59
CA GLY A 224 4.44 -4.06 -16.38
C GLY A 224 4.95 -4.92 -15.23
N VAL A 225 4.13 -5.90 -14.85
CA VAL A 225 4.35 -6.75 -13.67
C VAL A 225 5.50 -7.74 -13.89
N SER A 226 5.51 -8.41 -15.03
CA SER A 226 6.54 -9.43 -15.35
C SER A 226 7.95 -8.85 -15.31
N GLU A 227 8.15 -7.65 -15.86
CA GLU A 227 9.45 -6.98 -15.84
C GLU A 227 9.85 -6.57 -14.42
N ALA A 228 8.90 -6.06 -13.62
CA ALA A 228 9.15 -5.74 -12.21
C ALA A 228 9.60 -6.99 -11.43
N VAL A 229 8.90 -8.12 -11.58
CA VAL A 229 9.22 -9.39 -10.91
C VAL A 229 10.58 -9.91 -11.34
N ARG A 230 10.91 -9.86 -12.65
CA ARG A 230 12.23 -10.24 -13.15
C ARG A 230 13.35 -9.46 -12.48
N LEU A 231 13.22 -8.12 -12.42
CA LEU A 231 14.22 -7.25 -11.82
C LEU A 231 14.38 -7.48 -10.30
N ILE A 232 13.30 -7.77 -9.59
CA ILE A 232 13.34 -8.09 -8.16
C ILE A 232 14.16 -9.35 -7.90
N ARG A 233 13.93 -10.41 -8.70
CA ARG A 233 14.67 -11.67 -8.58
C ARG A 233 16.15 -11.51 -8.89
N GLU A 234 16.50 -10.58 -9.79
CA GLU A 234 17.91 -10.26 -10.08
C GLU A 234 18.57 -9.43 -8.97
N ALA A 235 17.78 -8.67 -8.19
CA ALA A 235 18.28 -7.81 -7.11
C ALA A 235 18.36 -8.51 -5.74
N ALA A 236 17.74 -9.69 -5.58
CA ALA A 236 17.68 -10.46 -4.34
C ALA A 236 18.91 -11.33 -4.16
#